data_100d9fda988735c6358e3c7ae8e1f80a
#
_entry.id   100d9fda988735c6358e3c7ae8e1f80a
#
_cell.length_a   1.000
_cell.length_b   1.000
_cell.length_c   1.000
_cell.angle_alpha   90.00
_cell.angle_beta   90.00
_cell.angle_gamma   90.00
#
_symmetry.space_group_name_H-M   'P 1'
#
loop_
_entity.id
_entity.type
_entity.pdbx_description
1 polymer ?
#
loop_
_entity_poly.entity_id
_entity_poly.type
_entity_poly.pdbx_seq_one_letter_code
_entity_poly.pdbx_strand_id
1 'polypeptide(L)'
;ATTTQAPVAWDATTGKNVKWKIEQKHKGFNSPVVWGDKLFIASGDATSRQVTAFNTETGAQLWETVIPDGEKAGAALPEATEDTGLAAPTPACDGQQVYAIFGTGDLVALDHTGKIAWQKYLGRPENTYGHASSLVYCGEILIVQWDQEKHAKILAINKNNGETIWETPRQVGLSWSTPMLLPVCDKPLLIVHASKHTWGMELATGKKVWDVDATSGEVAPSLTYAGNIWLAANCYSRMVAFELSPEGTGAPVQKWQWDEGNITDVSSPVIAEGLVFMVTDGGELTCHDMKDGTVVWHKEYEDGFYASPIVAGGKLYIVDRKKGIFRVLDVGREAKEIATNPMGEMVSATPAFVGSRIYIRGIKHLWCIAE
;
A
#
# COMPACT_ATOMS: atom_id res chain seq x y z
N ALA A 1 8.24 3.17 -8.87
CA ALA A 1 8.14 2.30 -10.05
C ALA A 1 9.43 2.36 -10.87
N THR A 2 9.87 1.24 -11.43
CA THR A 2 11.12 1.16 -12.24
C THR A 2 10.87 1.45 -13.73
N THR A 3 9.63 1.69 -14.13
CA THR A 3 9.29 1.95 -15.54
C THR A 3 9.72 3.35 -15.98
N THR A 4 10.26 3.45 -17.18
CA THR A 4 10.69 4.72 -17.80
C THR A 4 9.73 5.21 -18.88
N GLN A 5 8.70 4.44 -19.22
CA GLN A 5 7.79 4.68 -20.35
C GLN A 5 6.30 4.59 -19.96
N ALA A 6 5.95 5.03 -18.75
CA ALA A 6 4.55 5.03 -18.35
C ALA A 6 3.73 6.02 -19.22
N PRO A 7 2.48 5.67 -19.60
CA PRO A 7 1.59 6.55 -20.35
C PRO A 7 1.38 7.88 -19.62
N VAL A 8 1.40 8.99 -20.37
CA VAL A 8 1.20 10.34 -19.81
C VAL A 8 -0.22 10.84 -20.08
N ALA A 9 -0.79 10.50 -21.21
CA ALA A 9 -2.08 11.01 -21.65
C ALA A 9 -3.06 9.90 -22.04
N TRP A 10 -4.23 9.87 -21.38
CA TRP A 10 -5.35 8.98 -21.70
C TRP A 10 -6.68 9.63 -21.34
N ASP A 11 -7.76 9.00 -21.74
CA ASP A 11 -9.12 9.36 -21.34
C ASP A 11 -9.97 8.08 -21.26
N ALA A 12 -10.26 7.62 -20.04
CA ALA A 12 -11.03 6.40 -19.82
C ALA A 12 -12.52 6.55 -20.15
N THR A 13 -13.02 7.80 -20.30
CA THR A 13 -14.41 8.07 -20.68
C THR A 13 -14.64 7.93 -22.18
N THR A 14 -13.64 8.27 -23.00
CA THR A 14 -13.67 8.14 -24.45
C THR A 14 -12.98 6.87 -24.97
N GLY A 15 -12.21 6.18 -24.13
CA GLY A 15 -11.42 5.02 -24.49
C GLY A 15 -10.04 5.34 -25.08
N LYS A 16 -9.62 6.60 -25.11
CA LYS A 16 -8.30 6.97 -25.64
C LYS A 16 -7.19 6.38 -24.75
N ASN A 17 -6.26 5.63 -25.37
CA ASN A 17 -5.15 4.95 -24.72
C ASN A 17 -5.60 3.97 -23.59
N VAL A 18 -6.83 3.47 -23.68
CA VAL A 18 -7.35 2.38 -22.86
C VAL A 18 -7.20 1.07 -23.62
N LYS A 19 -6.26 0.23 -23.20
CA LYS A 19 -6.03 -1.07 -23.84
C LYS A 19 -7.19 -2.03 -23.60
N TRP A 20 -7.67 -2.06 -22.33
CA TRP A 20 -8.87 -2.78 -21.94
C TRP A 20 -9.49 -2.18 -20.69
N LYS A 21 -10.79 -2.41 -20.54
CA LYS A 21 -11.63 -2.04 -19.39
C LYS A 21 -12.54 -3.22 -19.10
N ILE A 22 -12.60 -3.65 -17.85
CA ILE A 22 -13.48 -4.73 -17.39
C ILE A 22 -14.27 -4.29 -16.17
N GLU A 23 -15.51 -4.75 -16.06
CA GLU A 23 -16.36 -4.53 -14.90
C GLU A 23 -15.94 -5.47 -13.76
N GLN A 24 -15.85 -4.94 -12.54
CA GLN A 24 -15.57 -5.72 -11.34
C GLN A 24 -16.89 -6.23 -10.73
N LYS A 25 -16.94 -7.52 -10.46
CA LYS A 25 -18.12 -8.14 -9.84
C LYS A 25 -18.21 -7.90 -8.34
N HIS A 26 -17.07 -7.72 -7.69
CA HIS A 26 -16.94 -7.68 -6.23
C HIS A 26 -16.15 -6.45 -5.77
N LYS A 27 -16.54 -5.90 -4.62
CA LYS A 27 -15.87 -4.74 -4.02
C LYS A 27 -14.50 -5.08 -3.44
N GLY A 28 -13.61 -4.09 -3.44
CA GLY A 28 -12.31 -4.13 -2.78
C GLY A 28 -11.52 -2.86 -3.09
N PHE A 29 -10.64 -2.46 -2.18
CA PHE A 29 -9.91 -1.20 -2.25
C PHE A 29 -8.40 -1.39 -2.41
N ASN A 30 -7.92 -2.65 -2.49
CA ASN A 30 -6.51 -2.94 -2.69
C ASN A 30 -6.01 -2.57 -4.07
N SER A 31 -4.72 -2.29 -4.15
CA SER A 31 -4.01 -2.06 -5.39
C SER A 31 -3.92 -3.33 -6.24
N PRO A 32 -3.97 -3.25 -7.57
CA PRO A 32 -3.63 -4.36 -8.44
C PRO A 32 -2.18 -4.79 -8.24
N VAL A 33 -1.93 -6.10 -8.26
CA VAL A 33 -0.58 -6.67 -8.20
C VAL A 33 -0.32 -7.45 -9.47
N VAL A 34 0.85 -7.24 -10.08
CA VAL A 34 1.20 -7.86 -11.37
C VAL A 34 2.43 -8.73 -11.23
N TRP A 35 2.33 -9.95 -11.77
CA TRP A 35 3.45 -10.87 -11.94
C TRP A 35 3.40 -11.56 -13.30
N GLY A 36 4.38 -11.30 -14.13
CA GLY A 36 4.39 -11.82 -15.50
C GLY A 36 3.17 -11.36 -16.31
N ASP A 37 2.41 -12.32 -16.82
CA ASP A 37 1.19 -12.12 -17.61
C ASP A 37 -0.09 -12.05 -16.76
N LYS A 38 0.01 -12.06 -15.42
CA LYS A 38 -1.12 -12.08 -14.51
C LYS A 38 -1.22 -10.82 -13.66
N LEU A 39 -2.45 -10.36 -13.49
CA LEU A 39 -2.83 -9.30 -12.56
C LEU A 39 -3.76 -9.89 -11.50
N PHE A 40 -3.48 -9.65 -10.24
CA PHE A 40 -4.25 -10.15 -9.11
C PHE A 40 -4.90 -9.01 -8.33
N ILE A 41 -6.15 -9.23 -7.90
CA ILE A 41 -6.86 -8.41 -6.92
C ILE A 41 -7.53 -9.30 -5.88
N ALA A 42 -7.68 -8.77 -4.68
CA ALA A 42 -8.55 -9.36 -3.65
C ALA A 42 -9.85 -8.57 -3.57
N SER A 43 -10.96 -9.24 -3.34
CA SER A 43 -12.26 -8.62 -3.16
C SER A 43 -13.01 -9.32 -2.03
N GLY A 44 -13.92 -8.61 -1.36
CA GLY A 44 -14.66 -9.22 -0.26
C GLY A 44 -15.76 -8.32 0.28
N ASP A 45 -16.83 -8.97 0.71
CA ASP A 45 -17.96 -8.38 1.39
C ASP A 45 -18.38 -9.23 2.59
N ALA A 46 -19.58 -8.96 3.13
CA ALA A 46 -20.11 -9.70 4.27
C ALA A 46 -20.34 -11.19 3.98
N THR A 47 -20.45 -11.60 2.73
CA THR A 47 -20.87 -12.94 2.32
C THR A 47 -19.74 -13.76 1.71
N SER A 48 -18.78 -13.12 1.07
CA SER A 48 -17.71 -13.82 0.36
C SER A 48 -16.39 -13.03 0.34
N ARG A 49 -15.31 -13.74 0.19
CA ARG A 49 -13.95 -13.23 -0.03
C ARG A 49 -13.34 -14.01 -1.17
N GLN A 50 -12.71 -13.34 -2.10
CA GLN A 50 -12.12 -13.97 -3.27
C GLN A 50 -10.83 -13.29 -3.70
N VAL A 51 -9.99 -14.08 -4.34
CA VAL A 51 -8.86 -13.59 -5.12
C VAL A 51 -9.16 -13.88 -6.57
N THR A 52 -8.95 -12.89 -7.44
CA THR A 52 -9.20 -13.01 -8.88
C THR A 52 -7.93 -12.68 -9.65
N ALA A 53 -7.63 -13.50 -10.66
CA ALA A 53 -6.55 -13.24 -11.60
C ALA A 53 -7.08 -12.88 -12.98
N PHE A 54 -6.42 -11.91 -13.60
CA PHE A 54 -6.70 -11.46 -14.96
C PHE A 54 -5.46 -11.54 -15.81
N ASN A 55 -5.64 -11.76 -17.11
CA ASN A 55 -4.56 -11.65 -18.06
C ASN A 55 -4.19 -10.17 -18.28
N THR A 56 -2.93 -9.82 -18.13
CA THR A 56 -2.45 -8.43 -18.24
C THR A 56 -2.59 -7.84 -19.64
N GLU A 57 -2.59 -8.68 -20.68
CA GLU A 57 -2.67 -8.25 -22.08
C GLU A 57 -4.11 -7.98 -22.52
N THR A 58 -5.05 -8.81 -22.08
CA THR A 58 -6.43 -8.83 -22.61
C THR A 58 -7.48 -8.39 -21.59
N GLY A 59 -7.16 -8.36 -20.29
CA GLY A 59 -8.12 -8.17 -19.21
C GLY A 59 -9.02 -9.39 -18.95
N ALA A 60 -8.85 -10.48 -19.68
CA ALA A 60 -9.66 -11.67 -19.49
C ALA A 60 -9.45 -12.27 -18.10
N GLN A 61 -10.53 -12.58 -17.39
CA GLN A 61 -10.46 -13.30 -16.12
C GLN A 61 -9.89 -14.71 -16.38
N LEU A 62 -8.79 -15.04 -15.71
CA LEU A 62 -8.15 -16.34 -15.80
C LEU A 62 -8.77 -17.33 -14.81
N TRP A 63 -8.98 -16.86 -13.58
CA TRP A 63 -9.64 -17.61 -12.52
C TRP A 63 -10.14 -16.67 -11.43
N GLU A 64 -11.06 -17.18 -10.61
CA GLU A 64 -11.56 -16.56 -9.40
C GLU A 64 -11.71 -17.66 -8.35
N THR A 65 -11.09 -17.46 -7.19
CA THR A 65 -11.14 -18.43 -6.11
C THR A 65 -11.81 -17.80 -4.89
N VAL A 66 -12.94 -18.33 -4.51
CA VAL A 66 -13.63 -17.98 -3.27
C VAL A 66 -12.90 -18.64 -2.09
N ILE A 67 -12.61 -17.85 -1.07
CA ILE A 67 -11.93 -18.32 0.13
C ILE A 67 -12.97 -18.91 1.09
N PRO A 68 -12.87 -20.18 1.43
CA PRO A 68 -13.82 -20.84 2.33
C PRO A 68 -13.72 -20.28 3.75
N ASP A 69 -14.78 -20.40 4.53
CA ASP A 69 -14.81 -19.89 5.91
C ASP A 69 -13.88 -20.63 6.88
N GLY A 70 -13.55 -21.88 6.60
CA GLY A 70 -12.58 -22.64 7.39
C GLY A 70 -12.91 -22.63 8.90
N GLU A 71 -11.90 -22.41 9.73
CA GLU A 71 -11.98 -22.42 11.19
C GLU A 71 -12.89 -21.33 11.78
N LYS A 72 -13.26 -20.31 11.00
CA LYS A 72 -14.12 -19.21 11.43
C LYS A 72 -15.60 -19.39 11.11
N ALA A 73 -16.02 -20.54 10.60
CA ALA A 73 -17.41 -20.79 10.24
C ALA A 73 -18.37 -20.37 11.37
N GLY A 74 -19.29 -19.44 11.08
CA GLY A 74 -20.23 -18.87 12.05
C GLY A 74 -19.68 -17.73 12.92
N ALA A 75 -18.42 -17.31 12.76
CA ALA A 75 -17.90 -16.13 13.45
C ALA A 75 -18.59 -14.85 12.98
N ALA A 76 -18.85 -13.91 13.92
CA ALA A 76 -19.39 -12.61 13.58
C ALA A 76 -18.37 -11.82 12.73
N LEU A 77 -18.88 -11.06 11.76
CA LEU A 77 -18.03 -10.18 10.95
C LEU A 77 -17.37 -9.08 11.82
N PRO A 78 -16.15 -8.69 11.52
CA PRO A 78 -15.52 -7.53 12.15
C PRO A 78 -16.20 -6.23 11.68
N GLU A 79 -16.00 -5.17 12.42
CA GLU A 79 -16.33 -3.83 11.98
C GLU A 79 -15.40 -3.41 10.84
N ALA A 80 -15.92 -2.63 9.90
CA ALA A 80 -15.17 -1.98 8.84
C ALA A 80 -16.00 -0.82 8.30
N THR A 81 -15.36 0.26 7.90
CA THR A 81 -16.02 1.38 7.24
C THR A 81 -16.25 1.08 5.75
N GLU A 82 -17.13 1.86 5.11
CA GLU A 82 -17.36 1.74 3.66
C GLU A 82 -16.08 2.00 2.84
N ASP A 83 -15.18 2.82 3.36
CA ASP A 83 -13.94 3.24 2.70
C ASP A 83 -12.82 2.19 2.78
N THR A 84 -12.87 1.31 3.75
CA THR A 84 -11.91 0.22 3.95
C THR A 84 -12.51 -1.11 3.47
N GLY A 85 -13.75 -1.40 3.85
CA GLY A 85 -14.39 -2.68 3.55
C GLY A 85 -13.61 -3.87 4.13
N LEU A 86 -13.85 -5.04 3.57
CA LEU A 86 -13.24 -6.30 4.03
C LEU A 86 -12.07 -6.79 3.14
N ALA A 87 -11.66 -6.01 2.13
CA ALA A 87 -10.58 -6.34 1.22
C ALA A 87 -9.77 -5.09 0.83
N ALA A 88 -9.29 -4.35 1.83
CA ALA A 88 -8.40 -3.20 1.64
C ALA A 88 -6.93 -3.61 1.46
N PRO A 89 -6.38 -4.61 2.20
CA PRO A 89 -4.98 -4.96 2.07
C PRO A 89 -4.60 -5.38 0.66
N THR A 90 -3.52 -4.81 0.14
CA THR A 90 -2.96 -5.21 -1.16
C THR A 90 -2.31 -6.58 -1.05
N PRO A 91 -2.63 -7.53 -1.94
CA PRO A 91 -1.98 -8.83 -1.99
C PRO A 91 -0.47 -8.72 -2.21
N ALA A 92 0.29 -9.69 -1.74
CA ALA A 92 1.67 -9.89 -2.14
C ALA A 92 1.74 -11.04 -3.16
N CYS A 93 2.71 -10.99 -4.06
CA CYS A 93 2.85 -12.02 -5.09
C CYS A 93 4.32 -12.29 -5.38
N ASP A 94 4.68 -13.55 -5.50
CA ASP A 94 5.99 -14.00 -5.99
C ASP A 94 5.82 -14.89 -7.23
N GLY A 95 6.92 -15.46 -7.72
CA GLY A 95 6.90 -16.32 -8.92
C GLY A 95 6.12 -17.63 -8.78
N GLN A 96 5.59 -17.96 -7.60
CA GLN A 96 4.92 -19.22 -7.30
C GLN A 96 3.50 -19.04 -6.76
N GLN A 97 3.29 -18.02 -5.90
CA GLN A 97 2.06 -17.83 -5.15
C GLN A 97 1.63 -16.37 -5.09
N VAL A 98 0.34 -16.16 -4.87
CA VAL A 98 -0.26 -14.90 -4.44
C VAL A 98 -0.80 -15.06 -3.03
N TYR A 99 -0.51 -14.09 -2.18
CA TYR A 99 -0.88 -14.06 -0.76
C TYR A 99 -1.88 -12.93 -0.53
N ALA A 100 -2.99 -13.23 0.10
CA ALA A 100 -4.01 -12.23 0.43
C ALA A 100 -4.41 -12.34 1.91
N ILE A 101 -4.57 -11.18 2.55
CA ILE A 101 -5.18 -11.05 3.87
C ILE A 101 -6.46 -10.24 3.74
N PHE A 102 -7.49 -10.64 4.48
CA PHE A 102 -8.79 -9.99 4.45
C PHE A 102 -9.11 -9.35 5.80
N GLY A 103 -9.94 -8.32 5.76
CA GLY A 103 -10.48 -7.68 6.96
C GLY A 103 -11.24 -8.64 7.88
N THR A 104 -11.58 -9.82 7.42
CA THR A 104 -12.18 -10.89 8.24
C THR A 104 -11.19 -11.69 9.06
N GLY A 105 -9.87 -11.49 8.85
CA GLY A 105 -8.80 -12.25 9.52
C GLY A 105 -8.32 -13.48 8.77
N ASP A 106 -8.85 -13.72 7.57
CA ASP A 106 -8.35 -14.78 6.70
C ASP A 106 -7.05 -14.38 6.03
N LEU A 107 -6.05 -15.22 6.11
CA LEU A 107 -4.80 -15.16 5.36
C LEU A 107 -4.71 -16.39 4.47
N VAL A 108 -4.46 -16.22 3.18
CA VAL A 108 -4.46 -17.31 2.20
C VAL A 108 -3.29 -17.18 1.23
N ALA A 109 -2.75 -18.31 0.81
CA ALA A 109 -1.86 -18.41 -0.33
C ALA A 109 -2.52 -19.27 -1.41
N LEU A 110 -2.46 -18.77 -2.65
CA LEU A 110 -2.91 -19.50 -3.84
C LEU A 110 -1.74 -19.61 -4.81
N ASP A 111 -1.67 -20.71 -5.54
CA ASP A 111 -0.77 -20.80 -6.68
C ASP A 111 -1.30 -19.95 -7.86
N HIS A 112 -0.49 -19.78 -8.89
CA HIS A 112 -0.86 -18.96 -10.06
C HIS A 112 -1.94 -19.58 -10.94
N THR A 113 -2.45 -20.78 -10.59
CA THR A 113 -3.63 -21.40 -11.21
C THR A 113 -4.91 -21.16 -10.44
N GLY A 114 -4.82 -20.50 -9.26
CA GLY A 114 -5.92 -20.20 -8.37
C GLY A 114 -6.22 -21.28 -7.33
N LYS A 115 -5.41 -22.33 -7.24
CA LYS A 115 -5.58 -23.37 -6.23
C LYS A 115 -5.04 -22.88 -4.88
N ILE A 116 -5.83 -23.00 -3.83
CA ILE A 116 -5.39 -22.69 -2.47
C ILE A 116 -4.27 -23.68 -2.06
N ALA A 117 -3.10 -23.13 -1.77
CA ALA A 117 -1.96 -23.88 -1.24
C ALA A 117 -2.09 -24.08 0.27
N TRP A 118 -2.44 -23.02 0.97
CA TRP A 118 -2.75 -23.04 2.40
C TRP A 118 -3.65 -21.87 2.78
N GLN A 119 -4.33 -21.99 3.92
CA GLN A 119 -5.17 -20.96 4.54
C GLN A 119 -4.94 -20.95 6.04
N LYS A 120 -4.96 -19.77 6.65
CA LYS A 120 -4.81 -19.54 8.08
C LYS A 120 -5.80 -18.49 8.55
N TYR A 121 -6.45 -18.72 9.67
CA TYR A 121 -7.27 -17.74 10.33
C TYR A 121 -6.47 -17.10 11.48
N LEU A 122 -6.30 -15.79 11.44
CA LEU A 122 -5.52 -15.02 12.43
C LEU A 122 -6.34 -14.56 13.64
N GLY A 123 -7.64 -14.80 13.61
CA GLY A 123 -8.61 -14.26 14.54
C GLY A 123 -9.43 -13.12 13.94
N ARG A 124 -10.53 -12.77 14.60
CA ARG A 124 -11.34 -11.62 14.21
C ARG A 124 -10.58 -10.34 14.52
N PRO A 125 -10.37 -9.42 13.56
CA PRO A 125 -9.76 -8.12 13.86
C PRO A 125 -10.61 -7.29 14.82
N GLU A 126 -9.96 -6.72 15.83
CA GLU A 126 -10.55 -5.70 16.71
C GLU A 126 -10.07 -4.32 16.25
N ASN A 127 -10.68 -3.83 15.16
CA ASN A 127 -10.30 -2.60 14.50
C ASN A 127 -11.56 -1.94 13.93
N THR A 128 -11.92 -0.76 14.45
CA THR A 128 -13.17 -0.05 14.15
C THR A 128 -13.32 0.32 12.67
N TYR A 129 -12.20 0.62 11.98
CA TYR A 129 -12.22 0.97 10.56
C TYR A 129 -11.99 -0.21 9.62
N GLY A 130 -11.61 -1.39 10.17
CA GLY A 130 -11.23 -2.57 9.41
C GLY A 130 -9.70 -2.71 9.24
N HIS A 131 -9.24 -3.93 9.00
CA HIS A 131 -7.83 -4.21 8.77
C HIS A 131 -7.43 -3.83 7.34
N ALA A 132 -6.36 -3.02 7.18
CA ALA A 132 -5.88 -2.56 5.87
C ALA A 132 -4.36 -2.66 5.67
N SER A 133 -3.58 -3.05 6.69
CA SER A 133 -2.14 -3.29 6.53
C SER A 133 -1.89 -4.38 5.49
N SER A 134 -1.09 -4.07 4.48
CA SER A 134 -0.78 -4.99 3.38
C SER A 134 0.34 -5.95 3.76
N LEU A 135 0.46 -7.02 2.98
CA LEU A 135 1.49 -8.04 3.17
C LEU A 135 2.80 -7.63 2.51
N VAL A 136 3.92 -7.97 3.15
CA VAL A 136 5.25 -7.92 2.53
C VAL A 136 5.95 -9.26 2.73
N TYR A 137 6.85 -9.63 1.81
CA TYR A 137 7.62 -10.86 1.95
C TYR A 137 9.10 -10.64 1.61
N CYS A 138 9.95 -11.46 2.20
CA CYS A 138 11.36 -11.57 1.88
C CYS A 138 11.83 -13.01 2.03
N GLY A 139 12.40 -13.57 0.97
CA GLY A 139 12.78 -14.98 0.95
C GLY A 139 11.57 -15.88 1.22
N GLU A 140 11.64 -16.67 2.28
CA GLU A 140 10.56 -17.58 2.71
C GLU A 140 9.61 -16.99 3.74
N ILE A 141 9.82 -15.72 4.15
CA ILE A 141 9.10 -15.05 5.24
C ILE A 141 8.05 -14.10 4.67
N LEU A 142 6.80 -14.32 5.03
CA LEU A 142 5.67 -13.41 4.82
C LEU A 142 5.39 -12.67 6.14
N ILE A 143 5.33 -11.35 6.11
CA ILE A 143 5.11 -10.50 7.28
C ILE A 143 3.67 -9.99 7.30
N VAL A 144 3.06 -10.11 8.47
CA VAL A 144 1.75 -9.54 8.79
C VAL A 144 1.91 -8.57 9.96
N GLN A 145 1.58 -7.30 9.76
CA GLN A 145 1.41 -6.33 10.82
C GLN A 145 -0.05 -6.38 11.27
N TRP A 146 -0.27 -6.88 12.49
CA TRP A 146 -1.59 -7.12 13.07
C TRP A 146 -1.79 -6.18 14.25
N ASP A 147 -1.80 -4.86 13.96
CA ASP A 147 -2.02 -3.82 14.96
C ASP A 147 -3.53 -3.60 15.16
N GLN A 148 -3.98 -3.76 16.38
CA GLN A 148 -5.38 -3.75 16.79
C GLN A 148 -5.52 -3.13 18.17
N GLU A 149 -6.76 -2.89 18.62
CA GLU A 149 -7.04 -2.38 19.97
C GLU A 149 -6.48 -3.29 21.06
N LYS A 150 -6.57 -4.61 20.85
CA LYS A 150 -6.02 -5.60 21.79
C LYS A 150 -5.22 -6.64 21.02
N HIS A 151 -4.20 -7.19 21.68
CA HIS A 151 -3.38 -8.28 21.13
C HIS A 151 -2.66 -7.91 19.81
N ALA A 152 -2.24 -6.62 19.70
CA ALA A 152 -1.43 -6.19 18.57
C ALA A 152 -0.11 -6.98 18.50
N LYS A 153 0.30 -7.36 17.29
CA LYS A 153 1.48 -8.19 17.06
C LYS A 153 2.01 -8.10 15.64
N ILE A 154 3.27 -8.45 15.47
CA ILE A 154 3.85 -8.73 14.17
C ILE A 154 4.04 -10.23 14.04
N LEU A 155 3.64 -10.81 12.92
CA LEU A 155 3.85 -12.23 12.64
C LEU A 155 4.76 -12.40 11.43
N ALA A 156 5.66 -13.37 11.52
CA ALA A 156 6.33 -13.96 10.37
C ALA A 156 5.73 -15.33 10.09
N ILE A 157 5.29 -15.52 8.89
CA ILE A 157 4.65 -16.74 8.39
C ILE A 157 5.56 -17.35 7.33
N ASN A 158 5.77 -18.66 7.40
CA ASN A 158 6.39 -19.38 6.29
C ASN A 158 5.45 -19.33 5.09
N LYS A 159 5.86 -18.64 4.03
CA LYS A 159 5.03 -18.39 2.86
C LYS A 159 4.60 -19.65 2.12
N ASN A 160 5.32 -20.78 2.28
CA ASN A 160 5.06 -22.02 1.55
C ASN A 160 3.98 -22.89 2.20
N ASN A 161 3.83 -22.82 3.54
CA ASN A 161 2.94 -23.71 4.29
C ASN A 161 2.01 -23.01 5.30
N GLY A 162 2.15 -21.69 5.49
CA GLY A 162 1.32 -20.92 6.44
C GLY A 162 1.68 -21.07 7.92
N GLU A 163 2.75 -21.79 8.26
CA GLU A 163 3.19 -21.95 9.64
C GLU A 163 3.80 -20.66 10.19
N THR A 164 3.52 -20.33 11.45
CA THR A 164 4.13 -19.20 12.12
C THR A 164 5.57 -19.50 12.46
N ILE A 165 6.51 -18.68 11.94
CA ILE A 165 7.95 -18.77 12.25
C ILE A 165 8.22 -18.10 13.59
N TRP A 166 7.72 -16.87 13.76
CA TRP A 166 7.77 -16.12 15.01
C TRP A 166 6.59 -15.14 15.12
N GLU A 167 6.30 -14.76 16.35
CA GLU A 167 5.30 -13.77 16.70
C GLU A 167 5.88 -12.82 17.75
N THR A 168 5.77 -11.52 17.53
CA THR A 168 6.24 -10.50 18.45
C THR A 168 5.06 -9.62 18.90
N PRO A 169 4.61 -9.72 20.15
CA PRO A 169 3.57 -8.86 20.69
C PRO A 169 3.98 -7.38 20.70
N ARG A 170 3.01 -6.50 20.48
CA ARG A 170 3.18 -5.04 20.54
C ARG A 170 2.17 -4.41 21.51
N GLN A 171 2.59 -3.31 22.15
CA GLN A 171 1.69 -2.44 22.90
C GLN A 171 1.56 -1.11 22.14
N VAL A 172 0.72 -1.12 21.11
CA VAL A 172 0.47 0.02 20.24
C VAL A 172 -1.03 0.18 20.02
N GLY A 173 -1.46 1.37 19.62
CA GLY A 173 -2.81 1.61 19.12
C GLY A 173 -3.03 1.06 17.71
N LEU A 174 -4.19 1.37 17.15
CA LEU A 174 -4.54 1.00 15.78
C LEU A 174 -3.53 1.56 14.78
N SER A 175 -3.16 0.73 13.81
CA SER A 175 -2.35 1.13 12.67
C SER A 175 -2.75 0.32 11.43
N TRP A 176 -2.75 0.98 10.28
CA TRP A 176 -3.01 0.41 8.96
C TRP A 176 -1.78 0.47 8.06
N SER A 177 -0.69 1.01 8.60
CA SER A 177 0.60 1.10 7.90
C SER A 177 1.10 -0.27 7.45
N THR A 178 1.59 -0.34 6.23
CA THR A 178 2.22 -1.55 5.70
C THR A 178 3.67 -1.62 6.17
N PRO A 179 4.18 -2.78 6.62
CA PRO A 179 5.57 -2.96 6.97
C PRO A 179 6.52 -2.58 5.83
N MET A 180 7.67 -2.06 6.17
CA MET A 180 8.72 -1.73 5.21
C MET A 180 9.92 -2.66 5.38
N LEU A 181 10.46 -3.16 4.28
CA LEU A 181 11.74 -3.88 4.25
C LEU A 181 12.81 -2.96 3.69
N LEU A 182 13.71 -2.53 4.55
CA LEU A 182 14.83 -1.69 4.16
C LEU A 182 16.07 -2.57 3.94
N PRO A 183 16.67 -2.54 2.74
CA PRO A 183 17.91 -3.28 2.50
C PRO A 183 19.06 -2.63 3.31
N VAL A 184 19.61 -3.39 4.25
CA VAL A 184 20.76 -2.98 5.07
C VAL A 184 21.81 -4.06 4.96
N CYS A 185 22.98 -3.74 4.38
CA CYS A 185 24.01 -4.72 4.08
C CYS A 185 23.43 -5.96 3.39
N ASP A 186 23.77 -7.14 3.87
CA ASP A 186 23.30 -8.42 3.33
C ASP A 186 21.96 -8.90 3.97
N LYS A 187 21.40 -8.13 4.91
CA LYS A 187 20.18 -8.54 5.65
C LYS A 187 19.16 -7.41 5.64
N PRO A 188 17.91 -7.65 5.17
CA PRO A 188 16.89 -6.64 5.24
C PRO A 188 16.47 -6.39 6.69
N LEU A 189 16.34 -5.12 7.05
CA LEU A 189 15.71 -4.68 8.30
C LEU A 189 14.22 -4.55 8.08
N LEU A 190 13.43 -5.19 8.93
CA LEU A 190 11.99 -4.99 8.96
C LEU A 190 11.68 -3.75 9.78
N ILE A 191 10.97 -2.79 9.21
CA ILE A 191 10.48 -1.60 9.91
C ILE A 191 8.97 -1.65 9.96
N VAL A 192 8.39 -1.56 11.17
CA VAL A 192 6.96 -1.57 11.43
C VAL A 192 6.55 -0.30 12.16
N HIS A 193 5.53 0.38 11.65
CA HIS A 193 5.14 1.70 12.09
C HIS A 193 3.76 1.73 12.71
N ALA A 194 3.65 2.36 13.88
CA ALA A 194 2.40 2.64 14.56
C ALA A 194 2.57 3.89 15.43
N SER A 195 1.48 4.36 16.06
CA SER A 195 1.49 5.51 16.97
C SER A 195 2.61 5.43 17.99
N LYS A 196 3.47 6.42 18.04
CA LYS A 196 4.64 6.58 18.95
C LYS A 196 5.70 5.47 18.89
N HIS A 197 5.47 4.41 18.10
CA HIS A 197 6.31 3.23 18.07
C HIS A 197 6.63 2.80 16.64
N THR A 198 7.76 3.26 16.14
CA THR A 198 8.37 2.74 14.92
C THR A 198 9.52 1.84 15.31
N TRP A 199 9.38 0.54 15.02
CA TRP A 199 10.38 -0.47 15.39
C TRP A 199 11.18 -0.89 14.19
N GLY A 200 12.52 -0.93 14.35
CA GLY A 200 13.38 -1.76 13.52
C GLY A 200 13.50 -3.14 14.14
N MET A 201 13.33 -4.16 13.33
CA MET A 201 13.30 -5.55 13.77
C MET A 201 14.20 -6.44 12.90
N GLU A 202 14.85 -7.41 13.50
CA GLU A 202 15.51 -8.49 12.77
C GLU A 202 14.45 -9.35 12.06
N LEU A 203 14.47 -9.39 10.75
CA LEU A 203 13.47 -10.13 9.96
C LEU A 203 13.43 -11.63 10.31
N ALA A 204 14.59 -12.25 10.57
CA ALA A 204 14.69 -13.69 10.83
C ALA A 204 14.12 -14.12 12.18
N THR A 205 14.14 -13.25 13.18
CA THR A 205 13.85 -13.60 14.58
C THR A 205 12.69 -12.82 15.19
N GLY A 206 12.28 -11.72 14.55
CA GLY A 206 11.29 -10.79 15.12
C GLY A 206 11.80 -9.99 16.31
N LYS A 207 13.11 -10.03 16.60
CA LYS A 207 13.70 -9.27 17.70
C LYS A 207 13.73 -7.79 17.36
N LYS A 208 13.19 -6.96 18.27
CA LYS A 208 13.27 -5.51 18.18
C LYS A 208 14.74 -5.05 18.36
N VAL A 209 15.25 -4.29 17.41
CA VAL A 209 16.60 -3.70 17.41
C VAL A 209 16.57 -2.29 18.02
N TRP A 210 15.59 -1.50 17.60
CA TRP A 210 15.37 -0.14 18.07
C TRP A 210 13.88 0.23 18.04
N ASP A 211 13.54 1.31 18.74
CA ASP A 211 12.20 1.88 18.84
C ASP A 211 12.32 3.40 18.87
N VAL A 212 11.61 4.10 18.00
CA VAL A 212 11.60 5.56 17.94
C VAL A 212 10.18 6.10 17.81
N ASP A 213 9.95 7.28 18.36
CA ASP A 213 8.72 8.04 18.21
C ASP A 213 8.78 8.84 16.90
N ALA A 214 8.18 8.31 15.84
CA ALA A 214 8.13 8.99 14.55
C ALA A 214 6.87 9.87 14.43
N THR A 215 5.68 9.30 14.65
CA THR A 215 4.41 10.01 14.58
C THR A 215 3.47 9.55 15.71
N SER A 216 2.36 10.24 15.91
CA SER A 216 1.34 9.88 16.90
C SER A 216 -0.06 9.88 16.29
N GLY A 217 -1.05 9.36 17.03
CA GLY A 217 -2.43 9.23 16.58
C GLY A 217 -2.68 7.91 15.83
N GLU A 218 -3.76 7.83 15.11
CA GLU A 218 -4.10 6.70 14.23
C GLU A 218 -3.24 6.78 12.97
N VAL A 219 -2.53 5.69 12.62
CA VAL A 219 -1.52 5.73 11.57
C VAL A 219 -1.94 4.87 10.38
N ALA A 220 -2.34 5.50 9.28
CA ALA A 220 -2.64 4.82 8.03
C ALA A 220 -1.50 4.90 6.99
N PRO A 221 -0.80 6.03 6.80
CA PRO A 221 0.28 6.11 5.83
C PRO A 221 1.41 5.14 6.14
N SER A 222 1.93 4.51 5.10
CA SER A 222 3.10 3.64 5.19
C SER A 222 4.38 4.44 5.07
N LEU A 223 5.46 3.90 5.62
CA LEU A 223 6.78 4.48 5.50
C LEU A 223 7.27 4.47 4.05
N THR A 224 8.08 5.46 3.69
CA THR A 224 8.82 5.49 2.43
C THR A 224 10.31 5.71 2.69
N TYR A 225 11.19 5.33 1.76
CA TYR A 225 12.62 5.50 1.94
C TYR A 225 13.36 5.81 0.63
N ALA A 226 14.51 6.46 0.77
CA ALA A 226 15.50 6.64 -0.27
C ALA A 226 16.92 6.51 0.33
N GLY A 227 17.67 5.52 -0.16
CA GLY A 227 18.96 5.17 0.47
C GLY A 227 18.76 4.71 1.91
N ASN A 228 19.47 5.35 2.85
CA ASN A 228 19.37 5.09 4.28
C ASN A 228 18.42 6.04 5.03
N ILE A 229 17.75 6.94 4.34
CA ILE A 229 16.76 7.85 4.93
C ILE A 229 15.36 7.29 4.71
N TRP A 230 14.59 7.19 5.78
CA TRP A 230 13.18 6.84 5.74
C TRP A 230 12.33 7.95 6.33
N LEU A 231 11.06 7.96 5.93
CA LEU A 231 10.11 9.03 6.20
C LEU A 231 8.79 8.45 6.69
N ALA A 232 8.27 9.05 7.77
CA ALA A 232 6.92 8.83 8.27
C ALA A 232 6.12 10.12 8.18
N ALA A 233 4.81 10.00 7.92
CA ALA A 233 3.88 11.12 7.94
C ALA A 233 2.55 10.68 8.53
N ASN A 234 1.89 11.55 9.30
CA ASN A 234 0.55 11.32 9.82
C ASN A 234 -0.13 12.64 10.18
N CYS A 235 -1.38 12.82 9.77
CA CYS A 235 -2.17 14.06 9.93
C CYS A 235 -2.36 14.48 11.41
N TYR A 236 -2.35 13.55 12.33
CA TYR A 236 -2.46 13.85 13.78
C TYR A 236 -1.14 14.28 14.44
N SER A 237 -0.06 14.40 13.68
CA SER A 237 1.27 14.60 14.24
C SER A 237 2.16 15.43 13.33
N ARG A 238 2.94 14.77 12.48
CA ARG A 238 4.01 15.41 11.69
C ARG A 238 4.42 14.54 10.52
N MET A 239 5.17 15.13 9.59
CA MET A 239 6.05 14.41 8.67
C MET A 239 7.47 14.51 9.24
N VAL A 240 8.20 13.39 9.28
CA VAL A 240 9.53 13.32 9.88
C VAL A 240 10.44 12.39 9.10
N ALA A 241 11.70 12.81 8.92
CA ALA A 241 12.73 12.00 8.28
C ALA A 241 13.77 11.52 9.30
N PHE A 242 14.14 10.27 9.17
CA PHE A 242 15.18 9.62 9.96
C PHE A 242 16.27 9.04 9.07
N GLU A 243 17.49 9.15 9.50
CA GLU A 243 18.65 8.51 8.87
C GLU A 243 19.06 7.28 9.68
N LEU A 244 19.14 6.15 9.02
CA LEU A 244 19.63 4.90 9.61
C LEU A 244 21.14 4.80 9.41
N SER A 245 21.85 4.26 10.42
CA SER A 245 23.27 3.93 10.22
C SER A 245 23.43 2.90 9.09
N PRO A 246 24.57 2.90 8.39
CA PRO A 246 24.80 1.93 7.31
C PRO A 246 24.63 0.47 7.73
N GLU A 247 24.95 0.15 9.00
CA GLU A 247 24.81 -1.20 9.58
C GLU A 247 23.37 -1.53 10.03
N GLY A 248 22.49 -0.52 10.15
CA GLY A 248 21.11 -0.69 10.59
C GLY A 248 20.90 -1.09 12.04
N THR A 249 21.95 -1.16 12.82
CA THR A 249 21.95 -1.71 14.19
C THR A 249 21.68 -0.70 15.30
N GLY A 250 21.96 0.57 15.03
CA GLY A 250 21.68 1.68 15.95
C GLY A 250 20.29 2.28 15.75
N ALA A 251 19.76 2.97 16.76
CA ALA A 251 18.57 3.77 16.59
C ALA A 251 18.77 4.84 15.50
N PRO A 252 17.83 5.04 14.59
CA PRO A 252 17.95 6.05 13.54
C PRO A 252 17.97 7.46 14.14
N VAL A 253 18.64 8.38 13.46
CA VAL A 253 18.80 9.77 13.87
C VAL A 253 17.77 10.61 13.11
N GLN A 254 16.96 11.40 13.85
CA GLN A 254 16.05 12.34 13.23
C GLN A 254 16.85 13.43 12.50
N LYS A 255 16.55 13.65 11.22
CA LYS A 255 17.16 14.68 10.36
C LYS A 255 16.37 15.98 10.43
N TRP A 256 15.08 15.88 10.23
CA TRP A 256 14.17 17.01 10.23
C TRP A 256 12.74 16.53 10.54
N GLN A 257 11.88 17.46 10.86
CA GLN A 257 10.43 17.29 10.92
C GLN A 257 9.73 18.49 10.32
N TRP A 258 8.51 18.27 9.89
CA TRP A 258 7.59 19.30 9.40
C TRP A 258 6.20 19.04 9.98
N ASP A 259 5.63 20.07 10.63
CA ASP A 259 4.33 20.05 11.29
C ASP A 259 3.53 21.35 11.04
N GLU A 260 3.95 22.11 10.01
CA GLU A 260 3.38 23.40 9.60
C GLU A 260 2.41 23.19 8.44
N GLY A 261 1.18 22.74 8.68
CA GLY A 261 0.18 22.59 7.62
C GLY A 261 -0.49 21.23 7.58
N ASN A 262 -1.20 20.93 6.50
CA ASN A 262 -1.94 19.70 6.38
C ASN A 262 -1.03 18.54 5.97
N ILE A 263 -1.07 17.49 6.76
CA ILE A 263 -0.29 16.25 6.55
C ILE A 263 -1.27 15.15 6.10
N THR A 264 -0.77 14.19 5.37
CA THR A 264 -1.57 13.07 4.86
C THR A 264 -2.23 12.27 5.98
N ASP A 265 -3.48 11.87 5.77
CA ASP A 265 -4.22 10.95 6.63
C ASP A 265 -4.10 9.48 6.14
N VAL A 266 -4.22 9.23 4.85
CA VAL A 266 -4.29 7.89 4.26
C VAL A 266 -3.14 7.60 3.31
N SER A 267 -2.82 8.55 2.43
CA SER A 267 -1.83 8.37 1.38
C SER A 267 -0.40 8.32 1.92
N SER A 268 0.44 7.45 1.39
CA SER A 268 1.86 7.42 1.74
C SER A 268 2.65 8.40 0.87
N PRO A 269 3.55 9.22 1.41
CA PRO A 269 4.43 10.07 0.60
C PRO A 269 5.33 9.26 -0.32
N VAL A 270 5.82 9.89 -1.41
CA VAL A 270 6.82 9.30 -2.29
C VAL A 270 8.06 10.17 -2.38
N ILE A 271 9.23 9.54 -2.42
CA ILE A 271 10.53 10.21 -2.55
C ILE A 271 11.08 9.98 -3.96
N ALA A 272 11.49 11.06 -4.62
CA ALA A 272 12.17 10.98 -5.90
C ALA A 272 13.07 12.20 -6.12
N GLU A 273 14.25 12.01 -6.69
CA GLU A 273 15.20 13.06 -7.09
C GLU A 273 15.51 14.07 -5.96
N GLY A 274 15.60 13.58 -4.70
CA GLY A 274 15.86 14.42 -3.54
C GLY A 274 14.66 15.28 -3.10
N LEU A 275 13.47 14.96 -3.58
CA LEU A 275 12.21 15.61 -3.23
C LEU A 275 11.23 14.62 -2.60
N VAL A 276 10.37 15.12 -1.73
CA VAL A 276 9.26 14.38 -1.13
C VAL A 276 7.95 14.96 -1.66
N PHE A 277 7.10 14.11 -2.21
CA PHE A 277 5.76 14.49 -2.65
C PHE A 277 4.73 13.86 -1.75
N MET A 278 3.85 14.67 -1.19
CA MET A 278 2.79 14.24 -0.29
C MET A 278 1.46 14.81 -0.76
N VAL A 279 0.41 13.99 -0.76
CA VAL A 279 -0.97 14.43 -1.03
C VAL A 279 -1.81 14.22 0.22
N THR A 280 -2.87 15.03 0.38
CA THR A 280 -3.78 14.95 1.51
C THR A 280 -5.20 14.60 1.08
N ASP A 281 -6.00 14.07 1.99
CA ASP A 281 -7.43 13.84 1.83
C ASP A 281 -8.24 15.16 1.67
N GLY A 282 -7.65 16.30 2.04
CA GLY A 282 -8.17 17.65 1.80
C GLY A 282 -7.89 18.23 0.41
N GLY A 283 -7.09 17.55 -0.42
CA GLY A 283 -6.81 18.00 -1.80
C GLY A 283 -5.49 18.77 -1.98
N GLU A 284 -4.62 18.77 -0.99
CA GLU A 284 -3.30 19.39 -1.13
C GLU A 284 -2.27 18.43 -1.73
N LEU A 285 -1.38 18.95 -2.55
CA LEU A 285 -0.14 18.33 -3.00
C LEU A 285 1.02 19.23 -2.58
N THR A 286 1.92 18.71 -1.77
CA THR A 286 3.12 19.42 -1.34
C THR A 286 4.37 18.74 -1.87
N CYS A 287 5.37 19.54 -2.21
CA CYS A 287 6.73 19.09 -2.52
C CYS A 287 7.69 19.67 -1.49
N HIS A 288 8.47 18.80 -0.86
CA HIS A 288 9.47 19.20 0.12
C HIS A 288 10.87 18.80 -0.34
N ASP A 289 11.86 19.57 0.07
CA ASP A 289 13.26 19.19 -0.08
C ASP A 289 13.59 18.05 0.90
N MET A 290 14.09 16.93 0.40
CA MET A 290 14.43 15.77 1.23
C MET A 290 15.54 16.05 2.23
N LYS A 291 16.37 17.05 1.98
CA LYS A 291 17.53 17.39 2.79
C LYS A 291 17.15 17.95 4.17
N ASP A 292 16.12 18.81 4.20
CA ASP A 292 15.77 19.60 5.39
C ASP A 292 14.26 19.72 5.64
N GLY A 293 13.41 19.15 4.78
CA GLY A 293 11.97 19.17 4.91
C GLY A 293 11.28 20.48 4.49
N THR A 294 12.03 21.45 3.97
CA THR A 294 11.47 22.73 3.55
C THR A 294 10.50 22.57 2.38
N VAL A 295 9.39 23.30 2.40
CA VAL A 295 8.42 23.31 1.29
C VAL A 295 9.06 23.99 0.07
N VAL A 296 9.13 23.27 -1.05
CA VAL A 296 9.62 23.75 -2.33
C VAL A 296 8.48 24.44 -3.10
N TRP A 297 7.34 23.77 -3.15
CA TRP A 297 6.09 24.29 -3.71
C TRP A 297 4.89 23.53 -3.16
N HIS A 298 3.71 24.10 -3.33
CA HIS A 298 2.46 23.51 -2.96
C HIS A 298 1.39 23.80 -4.01
N LYS A 299 0.40 22.92 -4.10
CA LYS A 299 -0.73 23.02 -5.03
C LYS A 299 -2.00 22.50 -4.36
N GLU A 300 -3.13 23.15 -4.63
CA GLU A 300 -4.44 22.75 -4.14
C GLU A 300 -5.31 22.24 -5.28
N TYR A 301 -6.12 21.23 -4.97
CA TYR A 301 -7.10 20.63 -5.86
C TYR A 301 -8.47 20.58 -5.17
N GLU A 302 -9.52 20.49 -5.95
CA GLU A 302 -10.90 20.52 -5.46
C GLU A 302 -11.27 19.25 -4.65
N ASP A 303 -10.72 18.09 -5.05
CA ASP A 303 -10.98 16.79 -4.43
C ASP A 303 -9.72 16.24 -3.76
N GLY A 304 -9.90 15.50 -2.67
CA GLY A 304 -8.83 14.86 -1.90
C GLY A 304 -8.31 13.56 -2.49
N PHE A 305 -7.25 13.03 -1.90
CA PHE A 305 -6.49 11.90 -2.37
C PHE A 305 -6.47 10.78 -1.33
N TYR A 306 -6.74 9.54 -1.76
CA TYR A 306 -6.56 8.33 -0.95
C TYR A 306 -5.46 7.44 -1.55
N ALA A 307 -5.39 7.36 -2.88
CA ALA A 307 -4.28 6.71 -3.56
C ALA A 307 -2.97 7.45 -3.28
N SER A 308 -1.92 6.71 -3.01
CA SER A 308 -0.58 7.29 -2.84
C SER A 308 -0.04 7.82 -4.16
N PRO A 309 0.71 8.93 -4.16
CA PRO A 309 1.40 9.41 -5.35
C PRO A 309 2.45 8.40 -5.83
N ILE A 310 2.65 8.33 -7.13
CA ILE A 310 3.62 7.42 -7.75
C ILE A 310 4.56 8.21 -8.64
N VAL A 311 5.84 7.89 -8.59
CA VAL A 311 6.82 8.39 -9.54
C VAL A 311 7.22 7.29 -10.51
N ALA A 312 7.10 7.58 -11.80
CA ALA A 312 7.48 6.69 -12.89
C ALA A 312 8.01 7.49 -14.07
N GLY A 313 9.18 7.13 -14.61
CA GLY A 313 9.77 7.81 -15.77
C GLY A 313 9.98 9.31 -15.60
N GLY A 314 10.37 9.78 -14.39
CA GLY A 314 10.55 11.20 -14.09
C GLY A 314 9.25 12.00 -14.03
N LYS A 315 8.10 11.33 -13.92
CA LYS A 315 6.77 11.93 -13.79
C LYS A 315 6.14 11.53 -12.46
N LEU A 316 5.44 12.47 -11.84
CA LEU A 316 4.60 12.28 -10.67
C LEU A 316 3.16 12.07 -11.11
N TYR A 317 2.56 10.97 -10.69
CA TYR A 317 1.16 10.63 -10.93
C TYR A 317 0.39 10.71 -9.63
N ILE A 318 -0.69 11.46 -9.62
CA ILE A 318 -1.66 11.56 -8.53
C ILE A 318 -3.07 11.35 -9.09
N VAL A 319 -3.98 10.83 -8.29
CA VAL A 319 -5.39 10.67 -8.68
C VAL A 319 -6.30 11.12 -7.55
N ASP A 320 -7.22 12.06 -7.84
CA ASP A 320 -8.24 12.41 -6.88
C ASP A 320 -9.24 11.27 -6.68
N ARG A 321 -9.77 11.19 -5.45
CA ARG A 321 -10.61 10.09 -5.04
C ARG A 321 -11.97 10.08 -5.75
N LYS A 322 -12.70 11.20 -5.71
CA LYS A 322 -14.13 11.23 -6.05
C LYS A 322 -14.40 11.17 -7.54
N LYS A 323 -13.67 11.98 -8.31
CA LYS A 323 -13.86 12.08 -9.77
C LYS A 323 -12.94 11.12 -10.53
N GLY A 324 -11.88 10.61 -9.87
CA GLY A 324 -10.87 9.76 -10.49
C GLY A 324 -10.10 10.50 -11.59
N ILE A 325 -9.76 11.76 -11.35
CA ILE A 325 -8.95 12.53 -12.30
C ILE A 325 -7.48 12.32 -11.96
N PHE A 326 -6.77 11.64 -12.85
CA PHE A 326 -5.32 11.58 -12.79
C PHE A 326 -4.70 12.87 -13.27
N ARG A 327 -3.72 13.34 -12.53
CA ARG A 327 -2.83 14.41 -12.96
C ARG A 327 -1.42 13.90 -13.05
N VAL A 328 -0.73 14.31 -14.08
CA VAL A 328 0.66 13.97 -14.32
C VAL A 328 1.48 15.25 -14.28
N LEU A 329 2.47 15.29 -13.40
CA LEU A 329 3.37 16.43 -13.25
C LEU A 329 4.81 16.00 -13.58
N ASP A 330 5.64 16.92 -14.00
CA ASP A 330 7.09 16.70 -14.04
C ASP A 330 7.62 16.59 -12.59
N VAL A 331 8.50 15.62 -12.33
CA VAL A 331 9.24 15.57 -11.07
C VAL A 331 10.25 16.74 -11.09
N GLY A 332 10.19 17.61 -10.09
CA GLY A 332 11.09 18.74 -10.04
C GLY A 332 10.71 19.81 -9.02
N ARG A 333 11.48 20.88 -9.03
CA ARG A 333 11.33 22.02 -8.09
C ARG A 333 10.28 23.05 -8.53
N GLU A 334 9.53 22.76 -9.57
CA GLU A 334 8.41 23.55 -10.07
C GLU A 334 7.17 22.65 -10.24
N ALA A 335 6.00 23.14 -9.85
CA ALA A 335 4.74 22.42 -9.96
C ALA A 335 4.19 22.44 -11.39
N LYS A 336 4.85 21.75 -12.31
CA LYS A 336 4.47 21.71 -13.73
C LYS A 336 3.58 20.52 -14.04
N GLU A 337 2.28 20.75 -14.14
CA GLU A 337 1.30 19.75 -14.60
C GLU A 337 1.34 19.64 -16.13
N ILE A 338 1.45 18.41 -16.65
CA ILE A 338 1.63 18.13 -18.08
C ILE A 338 0.45 17.39 -18.70
N ALA A 339 -0.39 16.72 -17.88
CA ALA A 339 -1.59 16.05 -18.36
C ALA A 339 -2.65 15.91 -17.26
N THR A 340 -3.90 15.86 -17.69
CA THR A 340 -5.10 15.56 -16.88
C THR A 340 -5.90 14.48 -17.58
N ASN A 341 -6.17 13.37 -16.86
CA ASN A 341 -6.70 12.14 -17.44
C ASN A 341 -7.91 11.65 -16.63
N PRO A 342 -9.16 11.79 -17.14
CA PRO A 342 -10.35 11.37 -16.41
C PRO A 342 -10.57 9.85 -16.48
N MET A 343 -10.95 9.24 -15.36
CA MET A 343 -11.40 7.84 -15.30
C MET A 343 -12.93 7.71 -15.37
N GLY A 344 -13.66 8.76 -15.00
CA GLY A 344 -15.13 8.75 -15.00
C GLY A 344 -15.76 8.01 -13.82
N GLU A 345 -14.98 7.62 -12.84
CA GLU A 345 -15.45 7.04 -11.57
C GLU A 345 -14.41 7.20 -10.45
N MET A 346 -14.82 6.93 -9.22
CA MET A 346 -13.96 6.97 -8.04
C MET A 346 -12.78 6.00 -8.15
N VAL A 347 -11.59 6.49 -7.78
CA VAL A 347 -10.35 5.71 -7.67
C VAL A 347 -9.72 5.97 -6.30
N SER A 348 -9.65 4.94 -5.45
CA SER A 348 -9.03 5.02 -4.12
C SER A 348 -7.76 4.18 -4.02
N ALA A 349 -7.65 3.13 -4.85
CA ALA A 349 -6.49 2.25 -4.86
C ALA A 349 -5.32 2.89 -5.61
N THR A 350 -4.11 2.72 -5.09
CA THR A 350 -2.89 3.13 -5.76
C THR A 350 -2.67 2.27 -7.01
N PRO A 351 -2.47 2.86 -8.20
CA PRO A 351 -2.28 2.12 -9.45
C PRO A 351 -1.00 1.31 -9.48
N ALA A 352 -0.98 0.23 -10.27
CA ALA A 352 0.23 -0.53 -10.54
C ALA A 352 0.85 -0.10 -11.88
N PHE A 353 2.15 0.21 -11.86
CA PHE A 353 2.93 0.61 -13.04
C PHE A 353 3.88 -0.51 -13.42
N VAL A 354 3.73 -1.08 -14.62
CA VAL A 354 4.54 -2.20 -15.10
C VAL A 354 4.90 -2.01 -16.57
N GLY A 355 6.17 -1.85 -16.87
CA GLY A 355 6.64 -1.55 -18.22
C GLY A 355 6.01 -0.26 -18.76
N SER A 356 5.37 -0.32 -19.90
CA SER A 356 4.64 0.81 -20.53
C SER A 356 3.15 0.84 -20.17
N ARG A 357 2.73 0.24 -19.07
CA ARG A 357 1.32 0.10 -18.71
C ARG A 357 1.03 0.58 -17.32
N ILE A 358 -0.19 1.10 -17.13
CA ILE A 358 -0.77 1.43 -15.83
C ILE A 358 -2.03 0.58 -15.64
N TYR A 359 -2.09 -0.16 -14.55
CA TYR A 359 -3.29 -0.91 -14.16
C TYR A 359 -3.98 -0.15 -13.04
N ILE A 360 -5.23 0.24 -13.28
CA ILE A 360 -5.99 1.11 -12.40
C ILE A 360 -7.23 0.36 -11.91
N ARG A 361 -7.41 0.29 -10.59
CA ARG A 361 -8.62 -0.21 -9.97
C ARG A 361 -9.48 0.95 -9.50
N GLY A 362 -10.64 1.12 -10.10
CA GLY A 362 -11.69 2.00 -9.61
C GLY A 362 -12.74 1.25 -8.79
N ILE A 363 -13.85 1.91 -8.48
CA ILE A 363 -14.93 1.30 -7.69
C ILE A 363 -15.75 0.27 -8.49
N LYS A 364 -15.85 0.44 -9.81
CA LYS A 364 -16.67 -0.41 -10.69
C LYS A 364 -15.84 -1.19 -11.72
N HIS A 365 -14.72 -0.63 -12.13
CA HIS A 365 -13.95 -1.20 -13.23
C HIS A 365 -12.47 -1.35 -12.88
N LEU A 366 -11.83 -2.24 -13.62
CA LEU A 366 -10.38 -2.39 -13.70
C LEU A 366 -9.93 -2.03 -15.11
N TRP A 367 -8.87 -1.24 -15.25
CA TRP A 367 -8.35 -0.79 -16.54
C TRP A 367 -6.89 -1.16 -16.73
N CYS A 368 -6.51 -1.30 -17.98
CA CYS A 368 -5.14 -1.21 -18.45
C CYS A 368 -5.02 0.00 -19.37
N ILE A 369 -4.17 0.93 -19.00
CA ILE A 369 -3.80 2.08 -19.80
C ILE A 369 -2.49 1.77 -20.50
N ALA A 370 -2.43 1.96 -21.82
CA ALA A 370 -1.24 1.79 -22.65
C ALA A 370 -1.33 2.71 -23.87
N GLU A 371 -0.18 3.23 -24.32
CA GLU A 371 -0.01 3.98 -25.56
C GLU A 371 0.34 3.03 -26.72
#